data_15f1b777f096d9dd32eb2afc2aa63c09
#
_entry.id   15f1b777f096d9dd32eb2afc2aa63c09
#
_cell.length_a   1.000
_cell.length_b   1.000
_cell.length_c   1.000
_cell.angle_alpha   90.00
_cell.angle_beta   90.00
_cell.angle_gamma   90.00
#
_symmetry.space_group_name_H-M   'P 1'
#
loop_
_entity.id
_entity.type
_entity.pdbx_description
1 polymer ?
#
loop_
_entity_poly.entity_id
_entity_poly.type
_entity_poly.pdbx_seq_one_letter_code
_entity_poly.pdbx_strand_id
1 'polypeptide(L)'
;MPQPTHPAQRRGTADRLRWTLAADVCALVRRHPGITRARVAQELAISSGTAADLVTRMRQAAILDEGTPVPHGRGRPTSELTAHPEGPLIVAIEITATGWRMATAGLDGRLTAAASAPHRGRGPDDVLAPIRRAVIAEANGRPGRVRAVSVAVAATVREGTVVQSSVLDWDQVSLTPLAVPDTALLVANDATCEALAESRRGASRGARAALHLTVLTGVGGGLVLDGAPVLGATGLAMEVGHLPFGDPRALCSCGARGCWDTVLGARPLAARLGADDDSPADIETIIARGDPAHRPALTAAATSLGRGLAGLISAADPDVVTLGGLGPLLRAHCPEAFEKALTS
;
A
#
# COMPACT_ATOMS: atom_id res chain seq x y z
N MET A 1 8.65 8.26 -33.23
CA MET A 1 7.50 8.93 -32.62
C MET A 1 8.01 9.73 -31.43
N PRO A 2 7.74 11.03 -31.30
CA PRO A 2 8.23 11.83 -30.17
C PRO A 2 7.46 11.44 -28.90
N GLN A 3 8.21 11.18 -27.82
CA GLN A 3 7.66 10.96 -26.48
C GLN A 3 6.91 12.22 -26.02
N PRO A 4 5.78 12.08 -25.29
CA PRO A 4 5.11 13.23 -24.70
C PRO A 4 6.01 13.81 -23.61
N THR A 5 6.50 15.01 -23.84
CA THR A 5 7.28 15.78 -22.89
C THR A 5 6.37 16.24 -21.75
N HIS A 6 6.48 15.61 -20.60
CA HIS A 6 5.84 16.06 -19.35
C HIS A 6 6.30 17.50 -19.03
N PRO A 7 5.41 18.43 -18.63
CA PRO A 7 5.76 19.83 -18.32
C PRO A 7 6.70 20.00 -17.11
N ALA A 8 7.13 18.93 -16.47
CA ALA A 8 8.03 18.93 -15.31
C ALA A 8 9.52 19.21 -15.65
N GLN A 9 9.93 19.27 -16.93
CA GLN A 9 11.35 19.31 -17.31
C GLN A 9 12.02 20.70 -17.29
N ARG A 10 11.37 21.77 -16.85
CA ARG A 10 11.96 23.13 -16.81
C ARG A 10 11.90 23.82 -15.43
N ARG A 11 11.87 23.08 -14.32
CA ARG A 11 12.08 23.71 -13.00
C ARG A 11 13.58 23.70 -12.69
N GLY A 12 14.16 24.88 -12.42
CA GLY A 12 15.57 25.02 -12.07
C GLY A 12 15.94 24.24 -10.79
N THR A 13 17.23 23.97 -10.58
CA THR A 13 17.74 23.19 -9.43
C THR A 13 17.25 23.74 -8.08
N ALA A 14 17.12 25.06 -7.97
CA ALA A 14 16.59 25.73 -6.76
C ALA A 14 15.11 25.40 -6.51
N ASP A 15 14.28 25.30 -7.56
CA ASP A 15 12.87 24.93 -7.41
C ASP A 15 12.71 23.46 -7.03
N ARG A 16 13.53 22.57 -7.59
CA ARG A 16 13.52 21.16 -7.15
C ARG A 16 13.86 21.02 -5.68
N LEU A 17 14.90 21.69 -5.21
CA LEU A 17 15.31 21.65 -3.81
C LEU A 17 14.17 22.16 -2.88
N ARG A 18 13.52 23.26 -3.28
CA ARG A 18 12.37 23.79 -2.52
C ARG A 18 11.20 22.82 -2.46
N TRP A 19 10.87 22.13 -3.55
CA TRP A 19 9.80 21.14 -3.57
C TRP A 19 10.16 19.90 -2.76
N THR A 20 11.42 19.47 -2.75
CA THR A 20 11.90 18.40 -1.87
C THR A 20 11.73 18.78 -0.42
N LEU A 21 12.18 19.97 -0.01
CA LEU A 21 12.01 20.47 1.35
C LEU A 21 10.53 20.61 1.75
N ALA A 22 9.66 21.04 0.84
CA ALA A 22 8.23 21.11 1.11
C ALA A 22 7.62 19.71 1.34
N ALA A 23 8.04 18.71 0.57
CA ALA A 23 7.62 17.33 0.77
C ALA A 23 8.13 16.78 2.13
N ASP A 24 9.36 17.12 2.52
CA ASP A 24 9.93 16.72 3.80
C ASP A 24 9.17 17.39 4.98
N VAL A 25 8.80 18.67 4.86
CA VAL A 25 7.94 19.32 5.86
C VAL A 25 6.59 18.63 5.96
N CYS A 26 5.94 18.29 4.83
CA CYS A 26 4.70 17.54 4.84
C CYS A 26 4.85 16.18 5.53
N ALA A 27 5.96 15.48 5.28
CA ALA A 27 6.27 14.21 5.92
C ALA A 27 6.46 14.37 7.43
N LEU A 28 7.13 15.45 7.87
CA LEU A 28 7.32 15.76 9.29
C LEU A 28 6.00 16.10 9.99
N VAL A 29 5.17 16.95 9.39
CA VAL A 29 3.85 17.31 9.97
C VAL A 29 2.97 16.07 10.13
N ARG A 30 2.99 15.17 9.16
CA ARG A 30 2.25 13.90 9.23
C ARG A 30 2.81 12.94 10.28
N ARG A 31 4.15 12.89 10.43
CA ARG A 31 4.85 11.99 11.35
C ARG A 31 4.79 12.46 12.80
N HIS A 32 4.79 13.76 12.98
CA HIS A 32 4.80 14.44 14.28
C HIS A 32 3.67 15.47 14.37
N PRO A 33 2.41 15.04 14.63
CA PRO A 33 1.32 15.96 14.86
C PRO A 33 1.68 16.97 15.96
N GLY A 34 1.42 18.24 15.71
CA GLY A 34 1.81 19.30 16.65
C GLY A 34 3.25 19.82 16.50
N ILE A 35 3.98 19.39 15.45
CA ILE A 35 5.34 19.90 15.18
C ILE A 35 5.34 21.42 14.97
N THR A 36 6.36 22.10 15.49
CA THR A 36 6.52 23.55 15.35
C THR A 36 7.53 23.90 14.25
N ARG A 37 7.53 25.15 13.76
CA ARG A 37 8.55 25.64 12.81
C ARG A 37 9.98 25.43 13.31
N ALA A 38 10.21 25.66 14.59
CA ALA A 38 11.53 25.50 15.18
C ALA A 38 12.00 24.03 15.11
N ARG A 39 11.10 23.10 15.37
CA ARG A 39 11.39 21.67 15.27
C ARG A 39 11.60 21.23 13.81
N VAL A 40 10.84 21.77 12.87
CA VAL A 40 11.05 21.55 11.42
C VAL A 40 12.45 22.03 11.01
N ALA A 41 12.88 23.21 11.44
CA ALA A 41 14.22 23.71 11.15
C ALA A 41 15.32 22.77 11.67
N GLN A 42 15.14 22.26 12.87
CA GLN A 42 16.07 21.32 13.51
C GLN A 42 16.11 19.96 12.78
N GLU A 43 14.93 19.37 12.51
CA GLU A 43 14.82 18.03 11.86
C GLU A 43 15.38 18.04 10.43
N LEU A 44 15.21 19.15 9.69
CA LEU A 44 15.69 19.27 8.32
C LEU A 44 17.10 19.91 8.23
N ALA A 45 17.72 20.23 9.37
CA ALA A 45 19.01 20.91 9.42
C ALA A 45 19.08 22.19 8.56
N ILE A 46 17.99 22.99 8.56
CA ILE A 46 17.89 24.26 7.83
C ILE A 46 17.83 25.45 8.80
N SER A 47 18.12 26.66 8.30
CA SER A 47 18.01 27.86 9.12
C SER A 47 16.57 28.16 9.54
N SER A 48 16.36 28.78 10.68
CA SER A 48 15.04 29.24 11.14
C SER A 48 14.36 30.17 10.14
N GLY A 49 15.12 30.99 9.42
CA GLY A 49 14.62 31.87 8.36
C GLY A 49 14.11 31.06 7.16
N THR A 50 14.86 30.03 6.72
CA THR A 50 14.44 29.14 5.64
C THR A 50 13.17 28.39 5.99
N ALA A 51 13.09 27.85 7.22
CA ALA A 51 11.89 27.15 7.69
C ALA A 51 10.66 28.10 7.75
N ALA A 52 10.86 29.34 8.21
CA ALA A 52 9.78 30.34 8.27
C ALA A 52 9.26 30.73 6.87
N ASP A 53 10.17 30.98 5.91
CA ASP A 53 9.78 31.28 4.52
C ASP A 53 9.06 30.11 3.87
N LEU A 54 9.56 28.90 4.05
CA LEU A 54 8.96 27.68 3.51
C LEU A 54 7.54 27.46 4.06
N VAL A 55 7.37 27.50 5.38
CA VAL A 55 6.05 27.33 6.02
C VAL A 55 5.08 28.44 5.60
N THR A 56 5.56 29.68 5.48
CA THR A 56 4.72 30.79 5.02
C THR A 56 4.18 30.56 3.62
N ARG A 57 5.03 30.10 2.70
CA ARG A 57 4.62 29.76 1.32
C ARG A 57 3.67 28.56 1.28
N MET A 58 3.91 27.55 2.12
CA MET A 58 3.02 26.38 2.19
C MET A 58 1.64 26.77 2.73
N ARG A 59 1.57 27.74 3.66
CA ARG A 59 0.30 28.30 4.14
C ARG A 59 -0.42 29.11 3.06
N GLN A 60 0.31 29.96 2.32
CA GLN A 60 -0.24 30.71 1.19
C GLN A 60 -0.78 29.80 0.09
N ALA A 61 -0.17 28.62 -0.08
CA ALA A 61 -0.62 27.58 -1.00
C ALA A 61 -1.71 26.66 -0.42
N ALA A 62 -2.25 26.97 0.77
CA ALA A 62 -3.24 26.16 1.48
C ALA A 62 -2.82 24.69 1.68
N ILE A 63 -1.52 24.44 1.86
CA ILE A 63 -1.00 23.09 2.14
C ILE A 63 -0.99 22.85 3.64
N LEU A 64 -0.48 23.82 4.40
CA LEU A 64 -0.39 23.78 5.86
C LEU A 64 -1.18 24.94 6.47
N ASP A 65 -1.51 24.78 7.75
CA ASP A 65 -1.97 25.85 8.60
C ASP A 65 -1.14 25.92 9.89
N GLU A 66 -1.24 27.01 10.62
CA GLU A 66 -0.66 27.18 11.94
C GLU A 66 -1.77 27.35 12.95
N GLY A 67 -1.84 26.43 13.90
CA GLY A 67 -2.77 26.50 15.01
C GLY A 67 -2.52 27.71 15.94
N THR A 68 -3.45 27.92 16.85
CA THR A 68 -3.30 28.92 17.89
C THR A 68 -2.04 28.64 18.72
N PRO A 69 -1.23 29.67 19.03
CA PRO A 69 -0.04 29.47 19.85
C PRO A 69 -0.38 28.87 21.21
N VAL A 70 0.23 27.71 21.52
CA VAL A 70 0.06 27.04 22.80
C VAL A 70 1.23 27.41 23.70
N PRO A 71 1.02 27.87 24.94
CA PRO A 71 2.09 28.13 25.88
C PRO A 71 2.72 26.83 26.36
N HIS A 72 3.97 26.60 26.01
CA HIS A 72 4.78 25.51 26.55
C HIS A 72 5.86 26.06 27.48
N GLY A 73 5.53 26.24 28.78
CA GLY A 73 6.49 26.69 29.79
C GLY A 73 6.94 28.16 29.67
N ARG A 74 8.16 28.51 30.18
CA ARG A 74 8.77 29.85 30.08
C ARG A 74 9.31 30.06 28.68
N GLY A 75 8.57 30.70 27.80
CA GLY A 75 9.01 31.04 26.44
C GLY A 75 7.91 31.70 25.62
N ARG A 76 8.28 32.23 24.43
CA ARG A 76 7.28 32.76 23.49
C ARG A 76 6.38 31.63 23.04
N PRO A 77 5.02 31.78 23.09
CA PRO A 77 4.09 30.79 22.59
C PRO A 77 4.44 30.40 21.15
N THR A 78 4.47 29.10 20.88
CA THR A 78 4.75 28.54 19.55
C THR A 78 3.50 27.94 18.94
N SER A 79 3.28 28.19 17.65
CA SER A 79 2.19 27.60 16.90
C SER A 79 2.58 26.22 16.36
N GLU A 80 1.64 25.30 16.42
CA GLU A 80 1.76 23.97 15.83
C GLU A 80 1.38 24.01 14.36
N LEU A 81 2.08 23.24 13.55
CA LEU A 81 1.78 23.06 12.12
C LEU A 81 0.79 21.92 11.95
N THR A 82 -0.25 22.17 11.16
CA THR A 82 -1.29 21.21 10.82
C THR A 82 -1.55 21.21 9.32
N ALA A 83 -2.22 20.17 8.83
CA ALA A 83 -2.74 20.18 7.46
C ALA A 83 -3.80 21.30 7.33
N HIS A 84 -3.77 22.03 6.21
CA HIS A 84 -4.80 23.04 5.95
C HIS A 84 -6.15 22.35 5.71
N PRO A 85 -7.27 22.81 6.33
CA PRO A 85 -8.58 22.16 6.19
C PRO A 85 -9.06 22.08 4.73
N GLU A 86 -8.79 23.13 3.95
CA GLU A 86 -9.08 23.18 2.51
C GLU A 86 -7.87 22.77 1.64
N GLY A 87 -6.94 22.02 2.22
CA GLY A 87 -5.70 21.60 1.57
C GLY A 87 -5.88 20.52 0.49
N PRO A 88 -4.76 20.09 -0.13
CA PRO A 88 -4.76 19.08 -1.16
C PRO A 88 -5.27 17.74 -0.62
N LEU A 89 -5.97 17.01 -1.49
CA LEU A 89 -6.54 15.70 -1.22
C LEU A 89 -5.98 14.66 -2.19
N ILE A 90 -5.93 13.42 -1.73
CA ILE A 90 -5.69 12.23 -2.53
C ILE A 90 -6.97 11.38 -2.46
N VAL A 91 -7.42 10.89 -3.60
CA VAL A 91 -8.42 9.82 -3.68
C VAL A 91 -7.67 8.50 -3.68
N ALA A 92 -7.88 7.68 -2.65
CA ALA A 92 -7.30 6.35 -2.51
C ALA A 92 -8.38 5.31 -2.83
N ILE A 93 -8.04 4.37 -3.71
CA ILE A 93 -8.92 3.31 -4.20
C ILE A 93 -8.23 1.98 -3.94
N GLU A 94 -8.97 0.99 -3.48
CA GLU A 94 -8.54 -0.39 -3.41
C GLU A 94 -9.51 -1.25 -4.22
N ILE A 95 -8.97 -2.12 -5.07
CA ILE A 95 -9.73 -3.09 -5.87
C ILE A 95 -9.25 -4.49 -5.48
N THR A 96 -10.12 -5.26 -4.86
CA THR A 96 -9.85 -6.63 -4.39
C THR A 96 -10.62 -7.66 -5.21
N ALA A 97 -10.47 -8.95 -4.91
CA ALA A 97 -11.23 -10.04 -5.52
C ALA A 97 -12.75 -9.87 -5.41
N THR A 98 -13.24 -9.26 -4.33
CA THR A 98 -14.66 -9.27 -3.97
C THR A 98 -15.36 -7.93 -4.11
N GLY A 99 -14.58 -6.85 -4.21
CA GLY A 99 -15.15 -5.51 -4.24
C GLY A 99 -14.10 -4.41 -4.38
N TRP A 100 -14.56 -3.19 -4.33
CA TRP A 100 -13.69 -2.02 -4.27
C TRP A 100 -14.14 -1.09 -3.15
N ARG A 101 -13.20 -0.32 -2.64
CA ARG A 101 -13.44 0.77 -1.68
C ARG A 101 -12.65 2.01 -2.07
N MET A 102 -13.19 3.16 -1.76
CA MET A 102 -12.61 4.46 -2.02
C MET A 102 -12.68 5.32 -0.76
N ALA A 103 -11.60 6.04 -0.49
CA ALA A 103 -11.52 7.03 0.56
C ALA A 103 -10.77 8.27 0.06
N THR A 104 -10.98 9.42 0.71
CA THR A 104 -10.15 10.59 0.53
C THR A 104 -9.20 10.76 1.72
N ALA A 105 -8.01 11.28 1.45
CA ALA A 105 -7.03 11.60 2.48
C ALA A 105 -6.45 13.00 2.26
N GLY A 106 -6.36 13.77 3.33
CA GLY A 106 -5.59 15.00 3.38
C GLY A 106 -4.11 14.76 3.69
N LEU A 107 -3.39 15.86 3.90
CA LEU A 107 -1.97 15.81 4.25
C LEU A 107 -1.71 15.12 5.60
N ASP A 108 -2.64 15.20 6.54
CA ASP A 108 -2.58 14.50 7.83
C ASP A 108 -2.69 12.97 7.69
N GLY A 109 -3.11 12.50 6.51
CA GLY A 109 -3.27 11.10 6.19
C GLY A 109 -4.48 10.44 6.86
N ARG A 110 -5.41 11.21 7.42
CA ARG A 110 -6.70 10.69 7.90
C ARG A 110 -7.56 10.32 6.71
N LEU A 111 -8.10 9.09 6.74
CA LEU A 111 -8.99 8.61 5.70
C LEU A 111 -10.43 8.99 6.03
N THR A 112 -11.15 9.49 5.03
CA THR A 112 -12.59 9.65 5.05
C THR A 112 -13.17 8.73 4.00
N ALA A 113 -13.93 7.71 4.41
CA ALA A 113 -14.57 6.78 3.49
C ALA A 113 -15.56 7.53 2.58
N ALA A 114 -15.48 7.27 1.28
CA ALA A 114 -16.29 7.95 0.27
C ALA A 114 -17.27 7.01 -0.43
N ALA A 115 -16.84 5.80 -0.82
CA ALA A 115 -17.69 4.84 -1.53
C ALA A 115 -17.11 3.42 -1.42
N SER A 116 -17.97 2.42 -1.60
CA SER A 116 -17.58 1.03 -1.78
C SER A 116 -18.68 0.25 -2.46
N ALA A 117 -18.34 -0.83 -3.16
CA ALA A 117 -19.32 -1.78 -3.70
C ALA A 117 -18.67 -3.17 -3.94
N PRO A 118 -19.46 -4.25 -3.82
CA PRO A 118 -19.02 -5.57 -4.24
C PRO A 118 -19.02 -5.67 -5.77
N HIS A 119 -18.17 -6.55 -6.33
CA HIS A 119 -18.10 -6.75 -7.78
C HIS A 119 -17.79 -8.19 -8.24
N ARG A 120 -17.93 -9.19 -7.37
CA ARG A 120 -17.59 -10.59 -7.69
C ARG A 120 -18.01 -11.00 -9.10
N GLY A 121 -17.06 -11.51 -9.90
CA GLY A 121 -17.28 -12.05 -11.24
C GLY A 121 -17.68 -11.03 -12.31
N ARG A 122 -17.52 -9.73 -12.07
CA ARG A 122 -17.80 -8.67 -13.05
C ARG A 122 -16.56 -8.35 -13.88
N GLY A 123 -16.80 -8.06 -15.16
CA GLY A 123 -15.75 -7.60 -16.06
C GLY A 123 -15.15 -6.23 -15.65
N PRO A 124 -13.98 -5.87 -16.20
CA PRO A 124 -13.28 -4.65 -15.80
C PRO A 124 -14.12 -3.38 -16.01
N ASP A 125 -14.88 -3.27 -17.09
CA ASP A 125 -15.71 -2.09 -17.36
C ASP A 125 -16.81 -1.91 -16.31
N ASP A 126 -17.44 -3.01 -15.87
CA ASP A 126 -18.50 -2.97 -14.84
C ASP A 126 -17.94 -2.56 -13.48
N VAL A 127 -16.66 -2.83 -13.21
CA VAL A 127 -15.97 -2.44 -11.99
C VAL A 127 -15.46 -1.00 -12.09
N LEU A 128 -14.81 -0.63 -13.19
CA LEU A 128 -14.19 0.67 -13.33
C LEU A 128 -15.19 1.81 -13.54
N ALA A 129 -16.34 1.57 -14.19
CA ALA A 129 -17.32 2.61 -14.44
C ALA A 129 -17.91 3.22 -13.14
N PRO A 130 -18.36 2.44 -12.12
CA PRO A 130 -18.81 3.01 -10.85
C PRO A 130 -17.70 3.71 -10.07
N ILE A 131 -16.47 3.16 -10.07
CA ILE A 131 -15.31 3.78 -9.43
C ILE A 131 -15.05 5.14 -10.07
N ARG A 132 -15.00 5.21 -11.41
CA ARG A 132 -14.80 6.46 -12.14
C ARG A 132 -15.85 7.51 -11.81
N ARG A 133 -17.14 7.12 -11.73
CA ARG A 133 -18.20 8.05 -11.33
C ARG A 133 -17.96 8.61 -9.92
N ALA A 134 -17.57 7.75 -8.99
CA ALA A 134 -17.27 8.16 -7.62
C ALA A 134 -16.05 9.12 -7.55
N VAL A 135 -14.99 8.84 -8.29
CA VAL A 135 -13.79 9.70 -8.38
C VAL A 135 -14.16 11.08 -8.94
N ILE A 136 -14.95 11.13 -10.03
CA ILE A 136 -15.41 12.38 -10.62
C ILE A 136 -16.29 13.17 -9.65
N ALA A 137 -17.19 12.50 -8.93
CA ALA A 137 -18.04 13.14 -7.93
C ALA A 137 -17.21 13.79 -6.80
N GLU A 138 -16.18 13.08 -6.30
CA GLU A 138 -15.24 13.62 -5.31
C GLU A 138 -14.45 14.82 -5.83
N ALA A 139 -13.96 14.76 -7.06
CA ALA A 139 -13.21 15.86 -7.68
C ALA A 139 -14.09 17.09 -7.91
N ASN A 140 -15.32 16.89 -8.38
CA ASN A 140 -16.29 17.98 -8.63
C ASN A 140 -16.80 18.60 -7.31
N GLY A 141 -16.98 17.80 -6.26
CA GLY A 141 -17.38 18.26 -4.94
C GLY A 141 -16.30 19.09 -4.23
N ARG A 142 -15.04 18.98 -4.67
CA ARG A 142 -13.87 19.65 -4.08
C ARG A 142 -12.96 20.22 -5.18
N PRO A 143 -13.40 21.22 -5.94
CA PRO A 143 -12.69 21.74 -7.12
C PRO A 143 -11.25 22.13 -6.79
N GLY A 144 -10.30 21.65 -7.60
CA GLY A 144 -8.88 21.97 -7.48
C GLY A 144 -8.17 21.40 -6.24
N ARG A 145 -8.85 20.63 -5.38
CA ARG A 145 -8.24 20.03 -4.20
C ARG A 145 -7.68 18.64 -4.44
N VAL A 146 -8.34 17.81 -5.25
CA VAL A 146 -7.84 16.48 -5.60
C VAL A 146 -6.58 16.63 -6.45
N ARG A 147 -5.44 16.10 -5.98
CA ARG A 147 -4.13 16.20 -6.62
C ARG A 147 -3.62 14.88 -7.14
N ALA A 148 -4.14 13.78 -6.61
CA ALA A 148 -3.80 12.45 -7.09
C ALA A 148 -4.97 11.49 -6.89
N VAL A 149 -5.07 10.51 -7.78
CA VAL A 149 -5.84 9.28 -7.61
C VAL A 149 -4.83 8.15 -7.45
N SER A 150 -4.91 7.42 -6.34
CA SER A 150 -4.04 6.30 -6.04
C SER A 150 -4.86 5.01 -6.02
N VAL A 151 -4.42 4.00 -6.74
CA VAL A 151 -5.12 2.71 -6.86
C VAL A 151 -4.20 1.59 -6.41
N ALA A 152 -4.62 0.88 -5.36
CA ALA A 152 -4.09 -0.43 -4.98
C ALA A 152 -4.97 -1.49 -5.63
N VAL A 153 -4.40 -2.42 -6.36
CA VAL A 153 -5.16 -3.47 -7.06
C VAL A 153 -4.49 -4.83 -6.89
N ALA A 154 -5.29 -5.86 -6.65
CA ALA A 154 -4.83 -7.25 -6.54
C ALA A 154 -4.40 -7.80 -7.91
N ALA A 155 -3.34 -7.25 -8.47
CA ALA A 155 -2.88 -7.52 -9.84
C ALA A 155 -1.41 -7.13 -10.04
N THR A 156 -0.76 -7.75 -11.01
CA THR A 156 0.50 -7.25 -11.56
C THR A 156 0.24 -5.97 -12.36
N VAL A 157 0.98 -4.90 -12.04
CA VAL A 157 0.78 -3.57 -12.64
C VAL A 157 2.05 -3.07 -13.32
N ARG A 158 1.88 -2.49 -14.51
CA ARG A 158 2.93 -1.77 -15.22
C ARG A 158 2.36 -0.50 -15.86
N GLU A 159 2.93 0.66 -15.55
CA GLU A 159 2.58 1.95 -16.16
C GLU A 159 1.07 2.26 -16.17
N GLY A 160 0.38 1.97 -15.07
CA GLY A 160 -1.05 2.22 -14.93
C GLY A 160 -1.96 1.20 -15.62
N THR A 161 -1.39 0.09 -16.10
CA THR A 161 -2.11 -1.02 -16.73
C THR A 161 -1.98 -2.26 -15.84
N VAL A 162 -3.10 -2.92 -15.57
CA VAL A 162 -3.10 -4.29 -15.06
C VAL A 162 -2.60 -5.18 -16.19
N VAL A 163 -1.42 -5.77 -16.00
CA VAL A 163 -0.85 -6.71 -16.97
C VAL A 163 -1.58 -8.04 -16.89
N GLN A 164 -1.79 -8.51 -15.67
CA GLN A 164 -2.51 -9.75 -15.39
C GLN A 164 -3.00 -9.74 -13.94
N SER A 165 -4.18 -10.30 -13.71
CA SER A 165 -4.67 -10.64 -12.38
C SER A 165 -5.42 -11.97 -12.42
N SER A 166 -4.88 -12.97 -11.77
CA SER A 166 -5.56 -14.26 -11.56
C SER A 166 -6.72 -14.19 -10.56
N VAL A 167 -6.71 -13.14 -9.74
CA VAL A 167 -7.70 -12.89 -8.70
C VAL A 167 -8.94 -12.21 -9.27
N LEU A 168 -8.75 -11.26 -10.21
CA LEU A 168 -9.81 -10.50 -10.86
C LEU A 168 -10.23 -11.10 -12.21
N ASP A 169 -9.47 -12.06 -12.74
CA ASP A 169 -9.61 -12.57 -14.11
C ASP A 169 -9.48 -11.43 -15.15
N TRP A 170 -8.52 -10.54 -14.92
CA TRP A 170 -8.22 -9.40 -15.80
C TRP A 170 -6.90 -9.60 -16.51
N ASP A 171 -6.88 -9.24 -17.80
CA ASP A 171 -5.69 -9.22 -18.65
C ASP A 171 -5.65 -7.94 -19.47
N GLN A 172 -4.51 -7.25 -19.48
CA GLN A 172 -4.23 -6.02 -20.21
C GLN A 172 -5.30 -4.92 -20.01
N VAL A 173 -5.71 -4.67 -18.74
CA VAL A 173 -6.73 -3.67 -18.39
C VAL A 173 -6.09 -2.34 -18.03
N SER A 174 -6.37 -1.29 -18.79
CA SER A 174 -5.91 0.07 -18.46
C SER A 174 -6.75 0.68 -17.35
N LEU A 175 -6.08 1.24 -16.32
CA LEU A 175 -6.71 2.02 -15.25
C LEU A 175 -6.68 3.53 -15.52
N THR A 176 -6.18 3.98 -16.67
CA THR A 176 -6.19 5.39 -17.08
C THR A 176 -7.58 6.04 -17.10
N PRO A 177 -8.71 5.32 -17.31
CA PRO A 177 -10.05 5.90 -17.18
C PRO A 177 -10.37 6.44 -15.77
N LEU A 178 -9.62 6.06 -14.74
CA LEU A 178 -9.77 6.59 -13.39
C LEU A 178 -9.05 7.94 -13.18
N ALA A 179 -8.24 8.38 -14.13
CA ALA A 179 -7.58 9.68 -14.07
C ALA A 179 -8.60 10.83 -14.16
N VAL A 180 -8.32 11.89 -13.43
CA VAL A 180 -9.04 13.16 -13.51
C VAL A 180 -8.09 14.21 -14.07
N PRO A 181 -8.57 15.19 -14.86
CA PRO A 181 -7.72 16.27 -15.38
C PRO A 181 -6.90 16.93 -14.27
N ASP A 182 -5.66 17.29 -14.59
CA ASP A 182 -4.71 17.94 -13.67
C ASP A 182 -4.36 17.18 -12.38
N THR A 183 -4.63 15.87 -12.34
CA THR A 183 -4.25 15.00 -11.22
C THR A 183 -3.25 13.93 -11.65
N ALA A 184 -2.42 13.48 -10.71
CA ALA A 184 -1.58 12.31 -10.90
C ALA A 184 -2.41 11.03 -10.72
N LEU A 185 -2.25 10.04 -11.61
CA LEU A 185 -2.73 8.67 -11.38
C LEU A 185 -1.55 7.79 -10.96
N LEU A 186 -1.67 7.19 -9.79
CA LEU A 186 -0.69 6.26 -9.22
C LEU A 186 -1.36 4.89 -9.08
N VAL A 187 -0.80 3.88 -9.71
CA VAL A 187 -1.34 2.52 -9.65
C VAL A 187 -0.24 1.58 -9.19
N ALA A 188 -0.53 0.73 -8.23
CA ALA A 188 0.39 -0.29 -7.75
C ALA A 188 -0.34 -1.57 -7.35
N ASN A 189 0.41 -2.67 -7.32
CA ASN A 189 -0.04 -3.90 -6.70
C ASN A 189 -0.38 -3.67 -5.22
N ASP A 190 -1.40 -4.35 -4.70
CA ASP A 190 -1.89 -4.22 -3.32
C ASP A 190 -0.82 -4.55 -2.28
N ALA A 191 -0.11 -5.68 -2.41
CA ALA A 191 0.96 -6.07 -1.49
C ALA A 191 2.14 -5.07 -1.49
N THR A 192 2.44 -4.44 -2.64
CA THR A 192 3.40 -3.32 -2.72
C THR A 192 2.91 -2.11 -1.92
N CYS A 193 1.62 -1.79 -2.00
CA CYS A 193 1.02 -0.72 -1.21
C CYS A 193 1.03 -1.03 0.30
N GLU A 194 0.75 -2.29 0.68
CA GLU A 194 0.85 -2.76 2.07
C GLU A 194 2.29 -2.66 2.60
N ALA A 195 3.29 -3.10 1.83
CA ALA A 195 4.70 -2.97 2.19
C ALA A 195 5.10 -1.51 2.43
N LEU A 196 4.67 -0.59 1.56
CA LEU A 196 4.87 0.84 1.74
C LEU A 196 4.15 1.39 2.98
N ALA A 197 2.95 0.93 3.27
CA ALA A 197 2.20 1.33 4.45
C ALA A 197 2.90 0.89 5.74
N GLU A 198 3.36 -0.37 5.79
CA GLU A 198 4.15 -0.91 6.90
C GLU A 198 5.46 -0.15 7.11
N SER A 199 6.19 0.13 6.04
CA SER A 199 7.44 0.88 6.09
C SER A 199 7.25 2.33 6.54
N ARG A 200 6.13 2.95 6.22
CA ARG A 200 5.89 4.35 6.54
C ARG A 200 5.16 4.59 7.85
N ARG A 201 4.29 3.66 8.26
CA ARG A 201 3.35 3.85 9.38
C ARG A 201 3.23 2.64 10.31
N GLY A 202 3.66 1.45 9.86
CA GLY A 202 3.49 0.19 10.55
C GLY A 202 4.73 -0.30 11.28
N ALA A 203 4.83 -1.62 11.38
CA ALA A 203 5.82 -2.33 12.19
C ALA A 203 7.24 -2.27 11.60
N SER A 204 7.39 -2.03 10.30
CA SER A 204 8.70 -1.90 9.65
C SER A 204 9.20 -0.45 9.50
N ARG A 205 8.59 0.49 10.24
CA ARG A 205 9.01 1.90 10.22
C ARG A 205 10.45 2.08 10.71
N GLY A 206 11.27 2.70 9.86
CA GLY A 206 12.67 2.96 10.16
C GLY A 206 13.62 1.85 9.69
N ALA A 207 13.11 0.71 9.24
CA ALA A 207 13.93 -0.30 8.59
C ALA A 207 14.45 0.22 7.24
N ARG A 208 15.68 -0.14 6.91
CA ARG A 208 16.29 0.17 5.62
C ARG A 208 15.80 -0.79 4.54
N ALA A 209 15.70 -2.08 4.87
CA ALA A 209 15.17 -3.13 4.04
C ALA A 209 13.98 -3.80 4.74
N ALA A 210 12.76 -3.58 4.26
CA ALA A 210 11.53 -4.13 4.82
C ALA A 210 10.85 -5.05 3.81
N LEU A 211 10.68 -6.31 4.19
CA LEU A 211 9.92 -7.30 3.43
C LEU A 211 8.51 -7.39 4.04
N HIS A 212 7.50 -7.26 3.22
CA HIS A 212 6.11 -7.55 3.58
C HIS A 212 5.62 -8.75 2.80
N LEU A 213 4.92 -9.65 3.48
CA LEU A 213 4.25 -10.79 2.87
C LEU A 213 2.79 -10.80 3.32
N THR A 214 1.87 -10.82 2.37
CA THR A 214 0.44 -10.93 2.65
C THR A 214 -0.12 -12.23 2.11
N VAL A 215 -0.97 -12.88 2.91
CA VAL A 215 -1.69 -14.11 2.53
C VAL A 215 -3.18 -13.76 2.51
N LEU A 216 -3.70 -13.53 1.32
CA LEU A 216 -5.12 -13.23 1.08
C LEU A 216 -5.71 -14.32 0.16
N THR A 217 -6.34 -13.96 -0.95
CA THR A 217 -6.80 -14.94 -1.95
C THR A 217 -5.63 -15.78 -2.48
N GLY A 218 -4.49 -15.14 -2.71
CA GLY A 218 -3.17 -15.74 -2.99
C GLY A 218 -2.12 -15.21 -2.01
N VAL A 219 -0.84 -15.26 -2.44
CA VAL A 219 0.32 -14.79 -1.69
C VAL A 219 0.92 -13.59 -2.42
N GLY A 220 0.85 -12.44 -1.80
CA GLY A 220 1.50 -11.22 -2.29
C GLY A 220 2.76 -10.87 -1.50
N GLY A 221 3.68 -10.17 -2.13
CA GLY A 221 4.87 -9.67 -1.48
C GLY A 221 5.21 -8.24 -1.87
N GLY A 222 5.93 -7.55 -1.01
CA GLY A 222 6.49 -6.23 -1.28
C GLY A 222 7.80 -6.04 -0.55
N LEU A 223 8.80 -5.50 -1.24
CA LEU A 223 10.09 -5.14 -0.67
C LEU A 223 10.27 -3.63 -0.76
N VAL A 224 10.61 -3.02 0.37
CA VAL A 224 10.91 -1.59 0.45
C VAL A 224 12.37 -1.43 0.87
N LEU A 225 13.16 -0.76 0.02
CA LEU A 225 14.55 -0.43 0.30
C LEU A 225 14.69 1.09 0.42
N ASP A 226 15.30 1.57 1.50
CA ASP A 226 15.51 3.00 1.76
C ASP A 226 14.23 3.85 1.58
N GLY A 227 13.06 3.28 1.96
CA GLY A 227 11.75 3.92 1.86
C GLY A 227 11.13 3.94 0.47
N ALA A 228 11.74 3.30 -0.54
CA ALA A 228 11.23 3.12 -1.89
C ALA A 228 10.86 1.66 -2.19
N PRO A 229 9.74 1.39 -2.88
CA PRO A 229 9.37 0.03 -3.25
C PRO A 229 10.27 -0.51 -4.37
N VAL A 230 10.62 -1.78 -4.28
CA VAL A 230 11.34 -2.49 -5.34
C VAL A 230 10.33 -3.00 -6.35
N LEU A 231 10.24 -2.34 -7.50
CA LEU A 231 9.30 -2.70 -8.56
C LEU A 231 9.90 -3.62 -9.63
N GLY A 232 11.23 -3.71 -9.71
CA GLY A 232 11.91 -4.42 -10.78
C GLY A 232 11.86 -3.68 -12.13
N ALA A 233 12.39 -4.31 -13.16
CA ALA A 233 12.49 -3.71 -14.49
C ALA A 233 11.13 -3.58 -15.21
N THR A 234 10.17 -4.44 -14.88
CA THR A 234 8.88 -4.56 -15.58
C THR A 234 7.67 -4.50 -14.64
N GLY A 235 7.87 -4.18 -13.36
CA GLY A 235 6.81 -4.20 -12.35
C GLY A 235 6.51 -5.57 -11.74
N LEU A 236 7.31 -6.60 -12.08
CA LEU A 236 7.09 -7.99 -11.64
C LEU A 236 7.91 -8.37 -10.39
N ALA A 237 8.67 -7.44 -9.82
CA ALA A 237 9.39 -7.76 -8.58
C ALA A 237 8.39 -8.09 -7.47
N MET A 238 8.74 -9.10 -6.67
CA MET A 238 7.94 -9.55 -5.52
C MET A 238 6.60 -10.21 -5.85
N GLU A 239 6.40 -10.69 -7.09
CA GLU A 239 5.32 -11.63 -7.44
C GLU A 239 5.59 -13.02 -6.82
N VAL A 240 5.69 -13.04 -5.50
CA VAL A 240 6.19 -14.20 -4.72
C VAL A 240 5.23 -15.38 -4.72
N GLY A 241 3.93 -15.15 -4.91
CA GLY A 241 2.93 -16.19 -5.05
C GLY A 241 3.19 -17.13 -6.23
N HIS A 242 3.96 -16.65 -7.21
CA HIS A 242 4.33 -17.43 -8.39
C HIS A 242 5.71 -18.12 -8.29
N LEU A 243 6.41 -18.00 -7.15
CA LEU A 243 7.62 -18.77 -6.90
C LEU A 243 7.29 -20.28 -6.75
N PRO A 244 8.22 -21.18 -7.16
CA PRO A 244 7.96 -22.62 -7.20
C PRO A 244 8.05 -23.30 -5.81
N PHE A 245 7.30 -22.78 -4.83
CA PHE A 245 7.23 -23.31 -3.47
C PHE A 245 6.00 -24.21 -3.24
N GLY A 246 5.18 -24.44 -4.28
CA GLY A 246 4.00 -25.29 -4.26
C GLY A 246 4.23 -26.71 -4.74
N ASP A 247 3.14 -27.48 -4.94
CA ASP A 247 3.21 -28.81 -5.58
C ASP A 247 3.57 -28.65 -7.06
N PRO A 248 4.70 -29.22 -7.53
CA PRO A 248 5.13 -29.10 -8.93
C PRO A 248 4.14 -29.65 -9.96
N ARG A 249 3.16 -30.46 -9.53
CA ARG A 249 2.09 -30.98 -10.39
C ARG A 249 0.89 -30.04 -10.48
N ALA A 250 0.71 -29.16 -9.51
CA ALA A 250 -0.44 -28.26 -9.46
C ALA A 250 -0.31 -27.16 -10.51
N LEU A 251 -1.34 -27.00 -11.34
CA LEU A 251 -1.44 -25.91 -12.31
C LEU A 251 -1.90 -24.63 -11.60
N CYS A 252 -1.15 -23.55 -11.78
CA CYS A 252 -1.52 -22.22 -11.32
C CYS A 252 -2.35 -21.49 -12.39
N SER A 253 -3.22 -20.57 -11.95
CA SER A 253 -3.98 -19.68 -12.85
C SER A 253 -3.09 -18.80 -13.74
N CYS A 254 -1.84 -18.54 -13.36
CA CYS A 254 -0.87 -17.85 -14.21
C CYS A 254 -0.33 -18.70 -15.39
N GLY A 255 -0.73 -19.96 -15.49
CA GLY A 255 -0.28 -20.92 -16.51
C GLY A 255 0.95 -21.74 -16.14
N ALA A 256 1.70 -21.38 -15.10
CA ALA A 256 2.85 -22.14 -14.59
C ALA A 256 2.39 -23.28 -13.66
N ARG A 257 3.33 -24.16 -13.30
CA ARG A 257 3.11 -25.22 -12.31
C ARG A 257 3.97 -25.00 -11.07
N GLY A 258 3.44 -25.44 -9.92
CA GLY A 258 4.17 -25.40 -8.66
C GLY A 258 4.26 -24.03 -7.99
N CYS A 259 3.44 -23.08 -8.40
CA CYS A 259 3.39 -21.77 -7.74
C CYS A 259 2.97 -21.88 -6.27
N TRP A 260 3.50 -21.02 -5.43
CA TRP A 260 3.18 -20.96 -4.01
C TRP A 260 1.69 -20.75 -3.75
N ASP A 261 1.02 -19.93 -4.57
CA ASP A 261 -0.42 -19.70 -4.57
C ASP A 261 -1.27 -20.98 -4.64
N THR A 262 -0.73 -22.08 -5.17
CA THR A 262 -1.47 -23.35 -5.26
C THR A 262 -1.57 -24.11 -3.94
N VAL A 263 -0.78 -23.69 -2.93
CA VAL A 263 -0.72 -24.35 -1.61
C VAL A 263 -0.98 -23.42 -0.45
N LEU A 264 -0.79 -22.10 -0.65
CA LEU A 264 -0.96 -21.05 0.37
C LEU A 264 -1.84 -19.94 -0.19
N GLY A 265 -2.81 -19.49 0.61
CA GLY A 265 -3.82 -18.50 0.25
C GLY A 265 -5.20 -18.99 0.63
N ALA A 266 -6.19 -18.11 0.58
CA ALA A 266 -7.55 -18.44 1.01
C ALA A 266 -8.17 -19.57 0.16
N ARG A 267 -7.99 -19.53 -1.16
CA ARG A 267 -8.55 -20.56 -2.06
C ARG A 267 -8.07 -21.98 -1.75
N PRO A 268 -6.77 -22.31 -1.69
CA PRO A 268 -6.32 -23.66 -1.33
C PRO A 268 -6.61 -24.00 0.14
N LEU A 269 -6.72 -23.02 1.04
CA LEU A 269 -7.14 -23.24 2.42
C LEU A 269 -8.64 -23.59 2.49
N ALA A 270 -9.51 -22.88 1.79
CA ALA A 270 -10.94 -23.18 1.71
C ALA A 270 -11.19 -24.64 1.35
N ALA A 271 -10.54 -25.13 0.28
CA ALA A 271 -10.67 -26.52 -0.15
C ALA A 271 -10.23 -27.54 0.91
N ARG A 272 -9.17 -27.22 1.71
CA ARG A 272 -8.66 -28.10 2.77
C ARG A 272 -9.43 -28.02 4.07
N LEU A 273 -10.10 -26.89 4.34
CA LEU A 273 -10.90 -26.64 5.52
C LEU A 273 -12.38 -27.00 5.31
N GLY A 274 -12.80 -27.35 4.08
CA GLY A 274 -14.18 -27.61 3.74
C GLY A 274 -15.07 -26.36 3.83
N ALA A 275 -14.50 -25.19 3.49
CA ALA A 275 -15.23 -23.93 3.49
C ALA A 275 -16.09 -23.79 2.23
N ASP A 276 -17.28 -23.22 2.37
CA ASP A 276 -18.20 -22.95 1.25
C ASP A 276 -17.75 -21.74 0.41
N ASP A 277 -17.00 -20.82 1.01
CA ASP A 277 -16.47 -19.63 0.36
C ASP A 277 -14.93 -19.54 0.54
N ASP A 278 -14.24 -19.03 -0.46
CA ASP A 278 -12.80 -18.83 -0.46
C ASP A 278 -12.39 -17.38 -0.11
N SER A 279 -13.30 -16.61 0.48
CA SER A 279 -12.97 -15.27 0.95
C SER A 279 -11.99 -15.32 2.13
N PRO A 280 -10.96 -14.45 2.17
CA PRO A 280 -10.04 -14.39 3.30
C PRO A 280 -10.75 -14.21 4.66
N ALA A 281 -11.86 -13.46 4.72
CA ALA A 281 -12.61 -13.20 5.94
C ALA A 281 -13.32 -14.47 6.48
N ASP A 282 -13.86 -15.31 5.58
CA ASP A 282 -14.48 -16.56 5.99
C ASP A 282 -13.44 -17.57 6.48
N ILE A 283 -12.30 -17.65 5.78
CA ILE A 283 -11.17 -18.48 6.21
C ILE A 283 -10.63 -18.02 7.57
N GLU A 284 -10.48 -16.70 7.78
CA GLU A 284 -10.11 -16.13 9.08
C GLU A 284 -11.06 -16.58 10.18
N THR A 285 -12.38 -16.53 9.93
CA THR A 285 -13.42 -16.95 10.86
C THR A 285 -13.31 -18.44 11.19
N ILE A 286 -13.05 -19.29 10.19
CA ILE A 286 -12.88 -20.74 10.37
C ILE A 286 -11.63 -21.04 11.20
N ILE A 287 -10.50 -20.39 10.91
CA ILE A 287 -9.26 -20.53 11.66
C ILE A 287 -9.46 -20.10 13.13
N ALA A 288 -10.11 -18.95 13.35
CA ALA A 288 -10.35 -18.40 14.67
C ALA A 288 -11.20 -19.31 15.58
N ARG A 289 -12.06 -20.17 15.01
CA ARG A 289 -12.86 -21.17 15.76
C ARG A 289 -11.98 -22.25 16.41
N GLY A 290 -10.77 -22.48 15.89
CA GLY A 290 -9.80 -23.39 16.49
C GLY A 290 -10.18 -24.86 16.45
N ASP A 291 -10.98 -25.30 15.45
CA ASP A 291 -11.40 -26.70 15.32
C ASP A 291 -10.17 -27.61 15.16
N PRO A 292 -9.97 -28.62 16.05
CA PRO A 292 -8.87 -29.57 15.93
C PRO A 292 -8.82 -30.33 14.60
N ALA A 293 -9.95 -30.54 13.94
CA ALA A 293 -10.01 -31.19 12.63
C ALA A 293 -9.25 -30.42 11.54
N HIS A 294 -9.13 -29.10 11.68
CA HIS A 294 -8.42 -28.23 10.74
C HIS A 294 -6.89 -28.18 10.96
N ARG A 295 -6.41 -28.69 12.10
CA ARG A 295 -5.00 -28.60 12.48
C ARG A 295 -4.01 -29.14 11.41
N PRO A 296 -4.25 -30.28 10.74
CA PRO A 296 -3.35 -30.74 9.69
C PRO A 296 -3.21 -29.76 8.52
N ALA A 297 -4.32 -29.17 8.06
CA ALA A 297 -4.34 -28.19 6.99
C ALA A 297 -3.61 -26.90 7.39
N LEU A 298 -3.84 -26.39 8.61
CA LEU A 298 -3.18 -25.20 9.14
C LEU A 298 -1.70 -25.44 9.37
N THR A 299 -1.28 -26.61 9.86
CA THR A 299 0.12 -26.98 10.03
C THR A 299 0.84 -27.01 8.67
N ALA A 300 0.22 -27.58 7.64
CA ALA A 300 0.80 -27.60 6.30
C ALA A 300 0.95 -26.19 5.72
N ALA A 301 -0.06 -25.33 5.90
CA ALA A 301 -0.01 -23.93 5.45
C ALA A 301 1.07 -23.11 6.21
N ALA A 302 1.16 -23.25 7.53
CA ALA A 302 2.17 -22.58 8.34
C ALA A 302 3.60 -23.06 7.98
N THR A 303 3.77 -24.36 7.70
CA THR A 303 5.05 -24.91 7.21
C THR A 303 5.40 -24.33 5.85
N SER A 304 4.44 -24.24 4.92
CA SER A 304 4.65 -23.64 3.61
C SER A 304 5.03 -22.18 3.72
N LEU A 305 4.34 -21.42 4.60
CA LEU A 305 4.62 -20.01 4.89
C LEU A 305 6.05 -19.83 5.43
N GLY A 306 6.45 -20.64 6.42
CA GLY A 306 7.80 -20.57 7.01
C GLY A 306 8.90 -20.86 5.99
N ARG A 307 8.75 -21.90 5.17
CA ARG A 307 9.72 -22.25 4.12
C ARG A 307 9.88 -21.19 3.06
N GLY A 308 8.76 -20.68 2.53
CA GLY A 308 8.82 -19.63 1.52
C GLY A 308 9.42 -18.36 2.06
N LEU A 309 9.09 -18.01 3.31
CA LEU A 309 9.67 -16.86 3.99
C LEU A 309 11.18 -17.01 4.23
N ALA A 310 11.66 -18.20 4.62
CA ALA A 310 13.10 -18.48 4.74
C ALA A 310 13.84 -18.23 3.43
N GLY A 311 13.28 -18.68 2.30
CA GLY A 311 13.84 -18.42 0.98
C GLY A 311 13.88 -16.94 0.62
N LEU A 312 12.81 -16.20 0.92
CA LEU A 312 12.74 -14.75 0.67
C LEU A 312 13.70 -13.97 1.56
N ILE A 313 13.85 -14.33 2.84
CA ILE A 313 14.82 -13.73 3.75
C ILE A 313 16.25 -13.96 3.22
N SER A 314 16.58 -15.19 2.81
CA SER A 314 17.89 -15.49 2.25
C SER A 314 18.19 -14.73 0.95
N ALA A 315 17.16 -14.43 0.16
CA ALA A 315 17.31 -13.72 -1.12
C ALA A 315 17.37 -12.20 -0.97
N ALA A 316 16.65 -11.62 -0.02
CA ALA A 316 16.47 -10.17 0.12
C ALA A 316 17.20 -9.55 1.31
N ASP A 317 17.68 -10.36 2.27
CA ASP A 317 18.36 -9.94 3.52
C ASP A 317 17.67 -8.74 4.21
N PRO A 318 16.38 -8.85 4.58
CA PRO A 318 15.63 -7.72 5.14
C PRO A 318 15.96 -7.51 6.63
N ASP A 319 15.96 -6.25 7.08
CA ASP A 319 16.04 -5.91 8.52
C ASP A 319 14.79 -6.36 9.28
N VAL A 320 13.63 -6.29 8.62
CA VAL A 320 12.31 -6.59 9.19
C VAL A 320 11.44 -7.29 8.18
N VAL A 321 10.71 -8.29 8.66
CA VAL A 321 9.62 -8.94 7.91
C VAL A 321 8.30 -8.68 8.60
N THR A 322 7.28 -8.29 7.84
CA THR A 322 5.91 -8.12 8.31
C THR A 322 4.98 -9.09 7.59
N LEU A 323 3.96 -9.58 8.29
CA LEU A 323 2.95 -10.49 7.76
C LEU A 323 1.59 -9.80 7.75
N GLY A 324 0.86 -9.92 6.63
CA GLY A 324 -0.50 -9.46 6.44
C GLY A 324 -1.51 -10.59 6.17
N GLY A 325 -2.78 -10.25 6.10
CA GLY A 325 -3.86 -11.18 5.83
C GLY A 325 -3.92 -12.35 6.81
N LEU A 326 -4.01 -13.56 6.30
CA LEU A 326 -4.05 -14.80 7.08
C LEU A 326 -2.68 -15.20 7.67
N GLY A 327 -1.58 -14.56 7.25
CA GLY A 327 -0.22 -14.90 7.67
C GLY A 327 -0.02 -14.87 9.19
N PRO A 328 -0.42 -13.81 9.91
CA PRO A 328 -0.33 -13.75 11.39
C PRO A 328 -1.10 -14.85 12.09
N LEU A 329 -2.28 -15.21 11.59
CA LEU A 329 -3.11 -16.27 12.16
C LEU A 329 -2.48 -17.65 11.97
N LEU A 330 -1.96 -17.96 10.79
CA LEU A 330 -1.27 -19.22 10.52
C LEU A 330 -0.06 -19.39 11.45
N ARG A 331 0.72 -18.32 11.64
CA ARG A 331 1.83 -18.32 12.60
C ARG A 331 1.35 -18.54 14.04
N ALA A 332 0.29 -17.85 14.45
CA ALA A 332 -0.21 -17.94 15.84
C ALA A 332 -0.82 -19.31 16.16
N HIS A 333 -1.55 -19.94 15.22
CA HIS A 333 -2.16 -21.24 15.43
C HIS A 333 -1.19 -22.43 15.30
N CYS A 334 -0.09 -22.28 14.55
CA CYS A 334 0.90 -23.33 14.32
C CYS A 334 2.34 -22.81 14.44
N PRO A 335 2.74 -22.21 15.60
CA PRO A 335 4.03 -21.54 15.75
C PRO A 335 5.21 -22.50 15.58
N GLU A 336 5.15 -23.69 16.16
CA GLU A 336 6.24 -24.69 16.04
C GLU A 336 6.49 -25.12 14.59
N ALA A 337 5.42 -25.33 13.81
CA ALA A 337 5.54 -25.71 12.41
C ALA A 337 6.12 -24.58 11.55
N PHE A 338 5.68 -23.35 11.82
CA PHE A 338 6.17 -22.14 11.17
C PHE A 338 7.66 -21.91 11.47
N GLU A 339 8.03 -21.87 12.76
CA GLU A 339 9.39 -21.56 13.21
C GLU A 339 10.39 -22.63 12.76
N LYS A 340 10.02 -23.92 12.88
CA LYS A 340 10.86 -25.01 12.38
C LYS A 340 11.11 -24.87 10.86
N ALA A 341 10.08 -24.51 10.08
CA ALA A 341 10.20 -24.37 8.65
C ALA A 341 10.95 -23.09 8.24
N LEU A 342 10.93 -22.04 9.08
CA LEU A 342 11.68 -20.82 8.88
C LEU A 342 13.19 -21.00 9.10
N THR A 343 13.58 -21.91 9.99
CA THR A 343 14.98 -22.14 10.39
C THR A 343 15.62 -23.36 9.73
N SER A 344 14.89 -24.09 8.89
CA SER A 344 15.36 -25.29 8.17
C SER A 344 15.87 -24.92 6.77
#